data_c3d9012a388056c8bb41e499fab48970
#
_entry.id   c3d9012a388056c8bb41e499fab48970
#
_cell.length_a   1.000
_cell.length_b   1.000
_cell.length_c   1.000
_cell.angle_alpha   90.00
_cell.angle_beta   90.00
_cell.angle_gamma   90.00
#
_symmetry.space_group_name_H-M   'P 1'
#
loop_
_entity.id
_entity.type
_entity.pdbx_description
1 polymer ?
#
loop_
_entity_poly.entity_id
_entity_poly.type
_entity_poly.pdbx_seq_one_letter_code
_entity_poly.pdbx_strand_id
1 'polypeptide(L)'
;MRRQLTKRACDECISRKVKCSGSLPCDTCLKSSKEADCTYLKPPGRRGPKARRYTSKGMSASDGSIGDAPTEEAAASPQSVENRPVNRAEVHADAEGDNSLSASGWRNETCIPKRALVYIVHLYQTFSYSVWPVVHADTLLQKLENGSYDAQTLCLMLALCAATMAQLQLAPIDGKDEQTVDSGLLKLECMRLRERSDYRENLDIRGVLVSFFLHVYHAKINQRKSAMLFIQEAIASARLLGLDTNERNGVVRDGVVANQEIVFLLLWVSERGYAMHLGVRPSYSDPVQVPDAAQLATNPHARGLLELFNLFVTFDKIQARRCRSGSLAQALSAASLAETETALSLLAFDSDDQASTRLADCYITREWMRTIVWQEALSRHLLSSTSTTEVMTFRFPVVVGRDLLMSLQGLSATDLLPLGRDQLLKCFEVANSLADTVIYTPPTSFSNALQVGPQDFLHALYQKILPFLEHDLMLKTILRAKTAEALVMAPARLSVGLVVRLDVEEEIISEQADHFH
;
A
#
# COMPACT_ATOMS: atom_id res chain seq x y z
N MET A 1 18.19 26.03 43.41
CA MET A 1 18.34 25.23 42.18
C MET A 1 17.35 24.09 42.23
N ARG A 2 16.35 24.05 41.34
CA ARG A 2 15.40 22.92 41.21
C ARG A 2 16.13 21.75 40.56
N ARG A 3 16.26 20.59 41.25
CA ARG A 3 16.82 19.35 40.72
C ARG A 3 15.90 18.84 39.59
N GLN A 4 16.41 18.76 38.37
CA GLN A 4 15.69 18.13 37.26
C GLN A 4 15.64 16.60 37.48
N LEU A 5 14.44 16.07 37.70
CA LEU A 5 14.19 14.65 37.81
C LEU A 5 14.07 14.01 36.40
N THR A 6 14.89 13.02 36.09
CA THR A 6 14.81 12.27 34.83
C THR A 6 13.80 11.13 34.93
N LYS A 7 13.06 10.86 33.84
CA LYS A 7 12.03 9.78 33.79
C LYS A 7 12.62 8.35 33.73
N ARG A 8 13.94 8.18 33.75
CA ARG A 8 14.62 6.88 33.71
C ARG A 8 15.71 6.76 34.78
N ALA A 9 16.11 5.55 35.10
CA ALA A 9 17.27 5.31 35.98
C ALA A 9 18.58 5.66 35.25
N CYS A 10 19.63 6.10 35.99
CA CYS A 10 20.95 6.32 35.44
C CYS A 10 21.61 5.02 34.95
N ASP A 11 22.59 5.12 34.10
CA ASP A 11 23.23 3.97 33.43
C ASP A 11 23.91 3.02 34.42
N GLU A 12 24.48 3.54 35.52
CA GLU A 12 25.09 2.75 36.59
C GLU A 12 24.03 2.01 37.42
N CYS A 13 22.92 2.64 37.78
CA CYS A 13 21.82 1.97 38.48
C CYS A 13 21.15 0.90 37.63
N ILE A 14 21.05 1.10 36.29
CA ILE A 14 20.56 0.08 35.35
C ILE A 14 21.50 -1.11 35.32
N SER A 15 22.80 -0.88 35.23
CA SER A 15 23.83 -1.92 35.22
C SER A 15 23.78 -2.78 36.50
N ARG A 16 23.67 -2.12 37.65
CA ARG A 16 23.62 -2.78 38.97
C ARG A 16 22.23 -3.32 39.35
N LYS A 17 21.20 -3.06 38.52
CA LYS A 17 19.80 -3.45 38.78
C LYS A 17 19.24 -2.95 40.13
N VAL A 18 19.63 -1.75 40.53
CA VAL A 18 19.16 -1.11 41.78
C VAL A 18 18.23 0.06 41.51
N LYS A 19 17.46 0.48 42.53
CA LYS A 19 16.52 1.60 42.41
C LYS A 19 17.30 2.92 42.30
N CYS A 20 16.91 3.76 41.34
CA CYS A 20 17.49 5.09 41.10
C CYS A 20 16.52 6.19 41.52
N SER A 21 17.03 7.25 42.17
CA SER A 21 16.23 8.44 42.54
C SER A 21 15.94 9.39 41.37
N GLY A 22 16.62 9.22 40.21
CA GLY A 22 16.41 10.05 39.02
C GLY A 22 17.07 11.45 39.07
N SER A 23 17.78 11.79 40.14
CA SER A 23 18.61 13.01 40.24
C SER A 23 19.99 12.80 39.60
N LEU A 24 20.73 13.84 39.26
CA LEU A 24 22.10 13.78 38.76
C LEU A 24 23.04 14.56 39.71
N PRO A 25 23.99 13.87 40.40
CA PRO A 25 24.08 12.42 40.59
C PRO A 25 22.91 11.86 41.42
N CYS A 26 22.54 10.60 41.23
CA CYS A 26 21.44 9.99 41.98
C CYS A 26 21.87 9.57 43.39
N ASP A 27 20.92 9.57 44.35
CA ASP A 27 21.22 9.28 45.76
C ASP A 27 21.85 7.88 45.96
N THR A 28 21.51 6.94 45.10
CA THR A 28 22.07 5.57 45.14
C THR A 28 23.53 5.55 44.70
N CYS A 29 23.90 6.32 43.69
CA CYS A 29 25.29 6.45 43.24
C CYS A 29 26.12 7.27 44.25
N LEU A 30 25.54 8.33 44.84
CA LEU A 30 26.15 9.10 45.93
C LEU A 30 26.51 8.19 47.11
N LYS A 31 25.55 7.38 47.59
CA LYS A 31 25.78 6.47 48.73
C LYS A 31 26.79 5.36 48.46
N SER A 32 27.08 5.07 47.21
CA SER A 32 28.04 4.03 46.82
C SER A 32 29.37 4.56 46.25
N SER A 33 29.65 5.86 46.45
CA SER A 33 30.86 6.56 45.97
C SER A 33 31.11 6.37 44.46
N LYS A 34 30.02 6.33 43.65
CA LYS A 34 30.04 6.19 42.21
C LYS A 34 29.40 7.36 41.48
N GLU A 35 29.68 8.54 41.97
CA GLU A 35 29.13 9.80 41.46
C GLU A 35 29.59 10.08 40.02
N ALA A 36 30.85 9.80 39.71
CA ALA A 36 31.43 9.97 38.38
C ALA A 36 30.79 9.06 37.32
N ASP A 37 30.32 7.87 37.72
CA ASP A 37 29.69 6.88 36.81
C ASP A 37 28.18 7.11 36.66
N CYS A 38 27.60 8.07 37.37
CA CYS A 38 26.17 8.37 37.32
C CYS A 38 25.81 9.17 36.06
N THR A 39 25.67 8.49 34.93
CA THR A 39 25.39 9.06 33.61
C THR A 39 24.02 8.64 33.06
N TYR A 40 23.53 9.33 32.02
CA TYR A 40 22.29 9.03 31.27
C TYR A 40 22.57 8.99 29.78
N LEU A 41 23.74 8.50 29.37
CA LEU A 41 24.23 8.54 28.00
C LEU A 41 23.72 7.37 27.12
N LYS A 42 23.43 6.20 27.72
CA LYS A 42 22.95 5.02 26.95
C LYS A 42 21.53 5.26 26.43
N PRO A 43 21.21 4.92 25.16
CA PRO A 43 19.86 5.04 24.65
C PRO A 43 18.90 4.10 25.41
N PRO A 44 17.60 4.47 25.58
CA PRO A 44 16.62 3.62 26.27
C PRO A 44 16.42 2.33 25.48
N GLY A 45 16.65 1.18 26.12
CA GLY A 45 16.41 -0.15 25.52
C GLY A 45 14.92 -0.33 25.22
N ARG A 46 14.58 -0.87 24.03
CA ARG A 46 13.20 -1.25 23.69
C ARG A 46 12.72 -2.32 24.65
N ARG A 47 11.58 -2.09 25.33
CA ARG A 47 10.90 -3.12 26.14
C ARG A 47 10.29 -4.14 25.19
N GLY A 48 10.92 -5.34 25.08
CA GLY A 48 10.32 -6.49 24.40
C GLY A 48 9.17 -7.10 25.22
N PRO A 49 8.25 -7.87 24.59
CA PRO A 49 7.20 -8.57 25.30
C PRO A 49 7.84 -9.59 26.27
N LYS A 50 7.32 -9.64 27.51
CA LYS A 50 7.74 -10.64 28.51
C LYS A 50 7.34 -12.03 28.04
N ALA A 51 8.30 -12.86 27.64
CA ALA A 51 8.07 -14.28 27.44
C ALA A 51 7.62 -14.91 28.77
N ARG A 52 6.42 -15.53 28.79
CA ARG A 52 5.97 -16.36 29.91
C ARG A 52 6.90 -17.58 29.99
N ARG A 53 7.74 -17.64 31.02
CA ARG A 53 8.49 -18.84 31.36
C ARG A 53 7.49 -19.85 31.93
N TYR A 54 7.23 -20.93 31.20
CA TYR A 54 6.68 -22.15 31.77
C TYR A 54 7.79 -22.83 32.58
N THR A 55 7.61 -22.89 33.88
CA THR A 55 8.45 -23.71 34.78
C THR A 55 8.04 -25.18 34.61
N SER A 56 8.78 -25.93 33.82
CA SER A 56 8.75 -27.39 33.89
C SER A 56 9.63 -27.81 35.08
N LYS A 57 9.00 -28.40 36.11
CA LYS A 57 9.67 -29.14 37.19
C LYS A 57 10.35 -30.37 36.58
N GLY A 58 11.64 -30.49 36.82
CA GLY A 58 12.40 -31.65 36.40
C GLY A 58 12.07 -32.93 37.16
N MET A 59 12.24 -34.03 36.44
CA MET A 59 12.66 -35.31 37.03
C MET A 59 13.65 -35.99 36.11
N SER A 60 14.67 -36.52 36.74
CA SER A 60 15.91 -37.07 36.26
C SER A 60 15.77 -38.42 35.53
N ALA A 61 16.79 -38.66 34.74
CA ALA A 61 17.10 -39.80 33.90
C ALA A 61 17.02 -41.19 34.57
N SER A 62 16.67 -42.22 33.77
CA SER A 62 17.43 -43.46 33.68
C SER A 62 17.07 -44.27 32.43
N ASP A 63 18.09 -44.82 31.84
CA ASP A 63 18.34 -45.78 30.82
C ASP A 63 17.33 -46.93 30.63
N GLY A 64 17.25 -47.46 29.37
CA GLY A 64 16.79 -48.84 29.17
C GLY A 64 15.99 -49.10 27.88
N SER A 65 16.71 -49.44 26.88
CA SER A 65 16.51 -50.26 25.64
C SER A 65 15.21 -51.10 25.44
N ILE A 66 14.81 -51.13 24.16
CA ILE A 66 14.35 -52.28 23.31
C ILE A 66 12.99 -52.92 23.63
N GLY A 67 12.14 -53.01 22.57
CA GLY A 67 11.15 -54.09 22.42
C GLY A 67 9.88 -53.70 21.68
N ASP A 68 9.81 -54.16 20.47
CA ASP A 68 8.73 -54.61 19.58
C ASP A 68 7.24 -54.37 19.91
N ALA A 69 6.53 -54.11 18.83
CA ALA A 69 5.08 -54.21 18.66
C ALA A 69 4.55 -55.64 18.87
N PRO A 70 3.26 -56.02 18.85
CA PRO A 70 2.18 -55.47 18.02
C PRO A 70 0.73 -55.47 18.65
N THR A 71 -0.21 -54.90 17.86
CA THR A 71 -1.63 -55.28 17.57
C THR A 71 -2.64 -55.50 18.71
N GLU A 72 -3.76 -54.86 18.53
CA GLU A 72 -5.15 -55.35 18.38
C GLU A 72 -6.19 -54.48 19.07
N GLU A 73 -7.14 -54.05 18.26
CA GLU A 73 -8.60 -54.04 18.32
C GLU A 73 -9.30 -53.84 19.67
N ALA A 74 -10.20 -52.87 19.72
CA ALA A 74 -11.63 -53.15 19.94
C ALA A 74 -12.49 -51.87 19.86
N ALA A 75 -13.46 -51.98 19.06
CA ALA A 75 -14.58 -51.10 18.82
C ALA A 75 -15.50 -50.95 20.01
N ALA A 76 -16.10 -49.78 20.16
CA ALA A 76 -17.43 -49.61 20.69
C ALA A 76 -18.07 -48.33 20.19
N SER A 77 -18.97 -48.45 19.29
CA SER A 77 -19.96 -47.46 18.86
C SER A 77 -21.26 -47.64 19.66
N PRO A 78 -22.29 -46.89 19.41
CA PRO A 78 -22.86 -45.86 20.24
C PRO A 78 -24.32 -46.14 20.57
N GLN A 79 -24.92 -45.34 21.39
CA GLN A 79 -26.38 -45.42 21.57
C GLN A 79 -27.04 -44.12 21.10
N SER A 80 -27.91 -44.34 20.14
CA SER A 80 -28.95 -43.47 19.64
C SER A 80 -29.95 -43.09 20.73
N VAL A 81 -30.33 -41.82 20.79
CA VAL A 81 -31.53 -41.39 21.54
C VAL A 81 -32.51 -40.76 20.54
N GLU A 82 -33.72 -41.31 20.66
CA GLU A 82 -34.87 -41.15 19.77
C GLU A 82 -35.44 -39.74 19.70
N ASN A 83 -35.93 -39.44 18.51
CA ASN A 83 -36.84 -38.35 18.17
C ASN A 83 -38.19 -38.47 18.92
N ARG A 84 -38.64 -37.34 19.41
CA ARG A 84 -40.07 -37.14 19.70
C ARG A 84 -40.55 -35.84 19.05
N PRO A 85 -41.63 -35.86 18.28
CA PRO A 85 -42.16 -34.71 17.59
C PRO A 85 -43.00 -33.85 18.54
N VAL A 86 -42.75 -32.55 18.56
CA VAL A 86 -43.65 -31.58 19.17
C VAL A 86 -44.36 -30.77 18.09
N ASN A 87 -45.64 -30.74 18.24
CA ASN A 87 -46.67 -30.22 17.37
C ASN A 87 -46.42 -28.84 16.80
N ARG A 88 -46.69 -28.78 15.53
CA ARG A 88 -47.00 -27.61 14.69
C ARG A 88 -48.21 -26.87 15.25
N ALA A 89 -48.02 -25.68 15.78
CA ALA A 89 -49.09 -24.70 15.96
C ALA A 89 -48.92 -23.64 14.88
N GLU A 90 -49.91 -23.57 14.00
CA GLU A 90 -50.12 -22.51 13.05
C GLU A 90 -50.31 -21.21 13.82
N VAL A 91 -49.43 -20.23 13.59
CA VAL A 91 -49.73 -18.83 13.90
C VAL A 91 -49.61 -18.03 12.61
N HIS A 92 -50.73 -17.42 12.32
CA HIS A 92 -50.99 -16.59 11.13
C HIS A 92 -49.86 -15.60 10.82
N ALA A 93 -49.54 -15.51 9.55
CA ALA A 93 -48.93 -14.37 8.92
C ALA A 93 -49.71 -13.11 9.21
N ASP A 94 -49.05 -12.08 9.70
CA ASP A 94 -49.29 -10.66 9.48
C ASP A 94 -48.28 -9.88 10.31
N ALA A 95 -47.12 -9.62 9.75
CA ALA A 95 -46.27 -8.47 10.05
C ALA A 95 -45.25 -8.34 8.93
N GLU A 96 -45.70 -7.79 7.81
CA GLU A 96 -44.80 -7.00 6.95
C GLU A 96 -44.31 -5.83 7.81
N GLY A 97 -43.29 -6.05 8.57
CA GLY A 97 -42.52 -5.01 9.23
C GLY A 97 -41.77 -4.22 8.16
N ASP A 98 -42.39 -3.12 7.80
CA ASP A 98 -41.83 -2.03 7.00
C ASP A 98 -40.47 -1.61 7.58
N ASN A 99 -39.39 -2.24 7.07
CA ASN A 99 -38.00 -1.85 7.30
C ASN A 99 -37.59 -0.64 6.47
N SER A 100 -38.54 0.18 6.08
CA SER A 100 -38.34 1.56 5.66
C SER A 100 -38.05 2.42 6.91
N LEU A 101 -36.89 2.24 7.55
CA LEU A 101 -36.29 3.33 8.29
C LEU A 101 -36.09 4.46 7.26
N SER A 102 -37.03 5.36 7.28
CA SER A 102 -37.20 6.42 6.31
C SER A 102 -35.86 7.12 6.03
N ALA A 103 -35.53 7.25 4.75
CA ALA A 103 -34.36 8.01 4.24
C ALA A 103 -34.27 9.46 4.82
N SER A 104 -35.27 9.91 5.51
CA SER A 104 -35.32 11.21 6.20
C SER A 104 -34.54 11.27 7.51
N GLY A 105 -34.32 10.14 8.21
CA GLY A 105 -33.60 10.11 9.49
C GLY A 105 -32.09 10.33 9.37
N TRP A 106 -31.48 9.91 8.25
CA TRP A 106 -30.03 9.98 8.04
C TRP A 106 -29.56 11.36 7.55
N ARG A 107 -30.45 12.16 6.98
CA ARG A 107 -30.13 13.47 6.40
C ARG A 107 -29.70 14.53 7.41
N ASN A 108 -30.08 14.39 8.68
CA ASN A 108 -29.76 15.35 9.75
C ASN A 108 -28.57 14.93 10.62
N GLU A 109 -27.92 13.81 10.32
CA GLU A 109 -26.88 13.25 11.20
C GLU A 109 -25.44 13.48 10.73
N THR A 110 -25.21 13.95 9.51
CA THR A 110 -23.85 14.23 9.03
C THR A 110 -23.53 15.70 9.14
N CYS A 111 -22.45 16.02 9.84
CA CYS A 111 -21.93 17.38 9.90
C CYS A 111 -21.16 17.80 8.62
N ILE A 112 -21.10 16.93 7.60
CA ILE A 112 -20.38 17.20 6.36
C ILE A 112 -21.26 17.99 5.38
N PRO A 113 -20.83 19.18 4.94
CA PRO A 113 -21.57 19.98 3.96
C PRO A 113 -21.68 19.25 2.62
N LYS A 114 -22.91 19.19 2.06
CA LYS A 114 -23.18 18.56 0.76
C LYS A 114 -22.29 19.09 -0.35
N ARG A 115 -22.02 20.42 -0.37
CA ARG A 115 -21.16 21.05 -1.38
C ARG A 115 -19.73 20.51 -1.36
N ALA A 116 -19.18 20.18 -0.17
CA ALA A 116 -17.85 19.60 -0.06
C ALA A 116 -17.81 18.20 -0.69
N LEU A 117 -18.83 17.37 -0.43
CA LEU A 117 -18.94 16.05 -1.05
C LEU A 117 -19.06 16.15 -2.58
N VAL A 118 -19.89 17.04 -3.10
CA VAL A 118 -20.04 17.29 -4.54
C VAL A 118 -18.70 17.66 -5.16
N TYR A 119 -18.01 18.62 -4.57
CA TYR A 119 -16.69 19.06 -5.07
C TYR A 119 -15.67 17.90 -5.10
N ILE A 120 -15.56 17.13 -4.02
CA ILE A 120 -14.56 16.03 -3.96
C ILE A 120 -14.93 14.89 -4.92
N VAL A 121 -16.22 14.59 -5.11
CA VAL A 121 -16.67 13.58 -6.09
C VAL A 121 -16.34 14.01 -7.52
N HIS A 122 -16.43 15.29 -7.87
CA HIS A 122 -15.95 15.78 -9.16
C HIS A 122 -14.43 15.64 -9.31
N LEU A 123 -13.66 15.91 -8.26
CA LEU A 123 -12.22 15.66 -8.29
C LEU A 123 -11.88 14.17 -8.45
N TYR A 124 -12.64 13.28 -7.81
CA TYR A 124 -12.52 11.85 -8.05
C TYR A 124 -12.77 11.50 -9.52
N GLN A 125 -13.85 12.00 -10.10
CA GLN A 125 -14.20 11.75 -11.50
C GLN A 125 -13.10 12.23 -12.46
N THR A 126 -12.54 13.40 -12.20
CA THR A 126 -11.52 14.02 -13.06
C THR A 126 -10.16 13.35 -12.94
N PHE A 127 -9.70 13.08 -11.72
CA PHE A 127 -8.31 12.66 -11.49
C PHE A 127 -8.17 11.20 -11.05
N SER A 128 -9.04 10.69 -10.19
CA SER A 128 -8.84 9.40 -9.55
C SER A 128 -9.62 8.26 -10.20
N TYR A 129 -10.60 8.55 -11.07
CA TYR A 129 -11.40 7.51 -11.74
C TYR A 129 -10.54 6.59 -12.61
N SER A 130 -9.52 7.11 -13.29
CA SER A 130 -8.57 6.30 -14.07
C SER A 130 -7.77 5.31 -13.21
N VAL A 131 -7.59 5.62 -11.92
CA VAL A 131 -6.89 4.74 -10.95
C VAL A 131 -7.85 3.74 -10.31
N TRP A 132 -9.08 4.18 -9.97
CA TRP A 132 -10.11 3.35 -9.31
C TRP A 132 -11.44 3.43 -10.06
N PRO A 133 -11.60 2.80 -11.22
CA PRO A 133 -12.77 2.96 -12.08
C PRO A 133 -13.96 2.11 -11.61
N VAL A 134 -14.31 2.19 -10.32
CA VAL A 134 -15.28 1.30 -9.67
C VAL A 134 -16.51 2.00 -9.09
N VAL A 135 -16.61 3.34 -9.19
CA VAL A 135 -17.76 4.11 -8.73
C VAL A 135 -18.22 5.07 -9.82
N HIS A 136 -19.52 5.05 -10.15
CA HIS A 136 -20.14 6.01 -11.05
C HIS A 136 -20.37 7.35 -10.33
N ALA A 137 -19.50 8.33 -10.60
CA ALA A 137 -19.57 9.65 -9.98
C ALA A 137 -20.91 10.34 -10.24
N ASP A 138 -21.39 10.32 -11.49
CA ASP A 138 -22.66 10.98 -11.89
C ASP A 138 -23.86 10.40 -11.14
N THR A 139 -23.93 9.06 -11.01
CA THR A 139 -24.99 8.39 -10.25
C THR A 139 -24.93 8.76 -8.76
N LEU A 140 -23.70 8.83 -8.21
CA LEU A 140 -23.51 9.21 -6.81
C LEU A 140 -23.93 10.65 -6.56
N LEU A 141 -23.58 11.58 -7.46
CA LEU A 141 -23.98 12.98 -7.40
C LEU A 141 -25.50 13.14 -7.54
N GLN A 142 -26.13 12.45 -8.48
CA GLN A 142 -27.57 12.45 -8.67
C GLN A 142 -28.32 11.97 -7.41
N LYS A 143 -27.85 10.86 -6.80
CA LYS A 143 -28.41 10.37 -5.53
C LYS A 143 -28.24 11.38 -4.40
N LEU A 144 -27.09 12.05 -4.33
CA LEU A 144 -26.82 13.08 -3.35
C LEU A 144 -27.73 14.31 -3.55
N GLU A 145 -27.95 14.74 -4.79
CA GLU A 145 -28.85 15.86 -5.13
C GLU A 145 -30.29 15.58 -4.76
N ASN A 146 -30.79 14.42 -5.16
CA ASN A 146 -32.17 14.00 -4.91
C ASN A 146 -32.40 13.56 -3.46
N GLY A 147 -31.32 13.40 -2.67
CA GLY A 147 -31.40 12.87 -1.33
C GLY A 147 -31.90 11.42 -1.27
N SER A 148 -31.74 10.64 -2.33
CA SER A 148 -32.19 9.25 -2.46
C SER A 148 -31.02 8.29 -2.27
N TYR A 149 -30.44 8.26 -1.08
CA TYR A 149 -29.33 7.36 -0.74
C TYR A 149 -29.54 6.72 0.65
N ASP A 150 -29.12 5.49 0.78
CA ASP A 150 -29.09 4.74 2.04
C ASP A 150 -27.75 4.94 2.80
N ALA A 151 -27.68 4.39 4.00
CA ALA A 151 -26.50 4.49 4.86
C ALA A 151 -25.23 3.92 4.19
N GLN A 152 -25.36 2.82 3.43
CA GLN A 152 -24.22 2.20 2.76
C GLN A 152 -23.68 3.06 1.61
N THR A 153 -24.57 3.67 0.82
CA THR A 153 -24.18 4.63 -0.23
C THR A 153 -23.48 5.85 0.37
N LEU A 154 -23.99 6.35 1.51
CA LEU A 154 -23.36 7.48 2.21
C LEU A 154 -21.99 7.10 2.77
N CYS A 155 -21.84 5.91 3.37
CA CYS A 155 -20.53 5.40 3.80
C CYS A 155 -19.53 5.28 2.64
N LEU A 156 -19.99 4.77 1.47
CA LEU A 156 -19.16 4.69 0.27
C LEU A 156 -18.73 6.07 -0.20
N MET A 157 -19.63 7.03 -0.25
CA MET A 157 -19.32 8.42 -0.63
C MET A 157 -18.28 9.05 0.30
N LEU A 158 -18.46 8.90 1.61
CA LEU A 158 -17.51 9.43 2.60
C LEU A 158 -16.13 8.77 2.52
N ALA A 159 -16.07 7.44 2.35
CA ALA A 159 -14.82 6.71 2.18
C ALA A 159 -14.10 7.11 0.89
N LEU A 160 -14.84 7.22 -0.23
CA LEU A 160 -14.35 7.69 -1.51
C LEU A 160 -13.75 9.10 -1.40
N CYS A 161 -14.49 10.03 -0.78
CA CYS A 161 -14.05 11.40 -0.58
C CYS A 161 -12.80 11.47 0.32
N ALA A 162 -12.76 10.71 1.41
CA ALA A 162 -11.59 10.65 2.28
C ALA A 162 -10.35 10.15 1.53
N ALA A 163 -10.51 9.07 0.74
CA ALA A 163 -9.44 8.51 -0.08
C ALA A 163 -8.97 9.49 -1.16
N THR A 164 -9.89 10.16 -1.85
CA THR A 164 -9.57 11.14 -2.91
C THR A 164 -8.80 12.34 -2.34
N MET A 165 -9.26 12.92 -1.22
CA MET A 165 -8.54 14.01 -0.57
C MET A 165 -7.13 13.60 -0.13
N ALA A 166 -7.00 12.41 0.45
CA ALA A 166 -5.69 11.91 0.90
C ALA A 166 -4.77 11.59 -0.28
N GLN A 167 -5.31 11.05 -1.38
CA GLN A 167 -4.57 10.72 -2.60
C GLN A 167 -4.02 11.95 -3.29
N LEU A 168 -4.88 12.95 -3.48
CA LEU A 168 -4.54 14.21 -4.17
C LEU A 168 -3.93 15.25 -3.22
N GLN A 169 -3.79 14.93 -1.94
CA GLN A 169 -3.23 15.79 -0.89
C GLN A 169 -3.93 17.16 -0.80
N LEU A 170 -5.27 17.14 -0.93
CA LEU A 170 -6.07 18.35 -0.93
C LEU A 170 -6.02 19.05 0.44
N ALA A 171 -5.96 20.37 0.41
CA ALA A 171 -6.13 21.19 1.59
C ALA A 171 -7.53 21.02 2.20
N PRO A 172 -7.70 21.26 3.51
CA PRO A 172 -9.02 21.29 4.13
C PRO A 172 -9.93 22.29 3.44
N ILE A 173 -11.21 21.92 3.26
CA ILE A 173 -12.23 22.75 2.61
C ILE A 173 -12.99 23.52 3.70
N ASP A 174 -13.04 24.83 3.61
CA ASP A 174 -13.72 25.67 4.60
C ASP A 174 -15.25 25.51 4.52
N GLY A 175 -15.86 25.18 5.64
CA GLY A 175 -17.31 25.17 5.84
C GLY A 175 -17.86 26.58 6.13
N LYS A 176 -19.18 26.79 5.92
CA LYS A 176 -19.82 28.08 6.26
C LYS A 176 -19.87 28.38 7.78
N ASP A 177 -19.73 27.34 8.62
CA ASP A 177 -19.92 27.39 10.07
C ASP A 177 -18.60 27.10 10.82
N GLU A 178 -17.48 27.63 10.35
CA GLU A 178 -16.12 27.42 10.91
C GLU A 178 -15.65 25.96 10.94
N GLN A 179 -16.46 25.02 10.48
CA GLN A 179 -16.06 23.60 10.43
C GLN A 179 -15.35 23.29 9.11
N THR A 180 -14.06 23.05 9.20
CA THR A 180 -13.26 22.63 8.04
C THR A 180 -13.48 21.15 7.76
N VAL A 181 -13.62 20.79 6.48
CA VAL A 181 -13.73 19.40 6.02
C VAL A 181 -12.39 18.93 5.52
N ASP A 182 -11.80 17.98 6.22
CA ASP A 182 -10.58 17.28 5.81
C ASP A 182 -10.80 15.78 5.61
N SER A 183 -9.80 15.10 5.09
CA SER A 183 -9.87 13.64 4.87
C SER A 183 -10.06 12.84 6.16
N GLY A 184 -9.59 13.34 7.30
CA GLY A 184 -9.72 12.72 8.61
C GLY A 184 -11.15 12.77 9.13
N LEU A 185 -11.83 13.92 8.98
CA LEU A 185 -13.23 14.10 9.37
C LEU A 185 -14.14 13.21 8.52
N LEU A 186 -13.93 13.16 7.20
CA LEU A 186 -14.68 12.28 6.29
C LEU A 186 -14.55 10.81 6.67
N LYS A 187 -13.32 10.36 6.95
CA LYS A 187 -13.04 8.99 7.42
C LYS A 187 -13.71 8.72 8.77
N LEU A 188 -13.63 9.65 9.72
CA LEU A 188 -14.24 9.48 11.04
C LEU A 188 -15.75 9.32 10.94
N GLU A 189 -16.40 10.13 10.12
CA GLU A 189 -17.84 10.09 9.89
C GLU A 189 -18.26 8.79 9.18
N CYS A 190 -17.49 8.35 8.17
CA CYS A 190 -17.69 7.05 7.53
C CYS A 190 -17.65 5.90 8.55
N MET A 191 -16.66 5.87 9.43
CA MET A 191 -16.52 4.83 10.45
C MET A 191 -17.68 4.87 11.45
N ARG A 192 -18.12 6.05 11.88
CA ARG A 192 -19.24 6.24 12.78
C ARG A 192 -20.54 5.68 12.21
N LEU A 193 -20.82 5.95 10.93
CA LEU A 193 -22.01 5.43 10.26
C LEU A 193 -21.93 3.93 10.04
N ARG A 194 -20.76 3.44 9.67
CA ARG A 194 -20.50 2.03 9.42
C ARG A 194 -20.75 1.17 10.67
N GLU A 195 -20.28 1.63 11.84
CA GLU A 195 -20.49 0.94 13.12
C GLU A 195 -21.98 0.83 13.51
N ARG A 196 -22.81 1.81 13.09
CA ARG A 196 -24.26 1.80 13.36
C ARG A 196 -25.06 0.89 12.44
N SER A 197 -24.52 0.49 11.29
CA SER A 197 -25.27 -0.18 10.22
C SER A 197 -25.13 -1.70 10.20
N ASP A 198 -24.51 -2.30 11.22
CA ASP A 198 -24.22 -3.75 11.26
C ASP A 198 -23.67 -4.29 9.92
N TYR A 199 -22.70 -3.57 9.37
CA TYR A 199 -22.19 -3.75 8.02
C TYR A 199 -21.57 -5.12 7.73
N ARG A 200 -21.20 -5.86 8.79
CA ARG A 200 -20.61 -7.19 8.65
C ARG A 200 -21.63 -8.26 8.30
N GLU A 201 -22.85 -8.13 8.80
CA GLU A 201 -23.94 -9.06 8.48
C GLU A 201 -24.67 -8.67 7.19
N ASN A 202 -24.72 -7.35 6.87
CA ASN A 202 -25.36 -6.82 5.67
C ASN A 202 -24.31 -6.49 4.58
N LEU A 203 -23.53 -7.50 4.17
CA LEU A 203 -22.49 -7.34 3.16
C LEU A 203 -23.08 -7.09 1.79
N ASP A 204 -22.58 -6.07 1.10
CA ASP A 204 -22.75 -5.84 -0.32
C ASP A 204 -21.45 -5.31 -0.95
N ILE A 205 -21.46 -5.15 -2.28
CA ILE A 205 -20.27 -4.67 -3.02
C ILE A 205 -19.87 -3.24 -2.60
N ARG A 206 -20.82 -2.40 -2.13
CA ARG A 206 -20.52 -1.05 -1.63
C ARG A 206 -19.72 -1.14 -0.34
N GLY A 207 -20.06 -2.07 0.57
CA GLY A 207 -19.31 -2.35 1.80
C GLY A 207 -17.88 -2.82 1.52
N VAL A 208 -17.66 -3.62 0.47
CA VAL A 208 -16.32 -4.01 -0.01
C VAL A 208 -15.54 -2.77 -0.43
N LEU A 209 -16.15 -1.89 -1.23
CA LEU A 209 -15.51 -0.66 -1.69
C LEU A 209 -15.25 0.34 -0.56
N VAL A 210 -16.11 0.40 0.47
CA VAL A 210 -15.83 1.19 1.68
C VAL A 210 -14.52 0.73 2.33
N SER A 211 -14.34 -0.57 2.53
CA SER A 211 -13.08 -1.11 3.10
C SER A 211 -11.89 -0.84 2.19
N PHE A 212 -12.07 -0.94 0.87
CA PHE A 212 -11.04 -0.58 -0.12
C PHE A 212 -10.63 0.89 -0.04
N PHE A 213 -11.57 1.83 -0.03
CA PHE A 213 -11.24 3.26 0.06
C PHE A 213 -10.67 3.65 1.43
N LEU A 214 -11.07 2.98 2.51
CA LEU A 214 -10.41 3.12 3.82
C LEU A 214 -8.97 2.59 3.78
N HIS A 215 -8.69 1.48 3.06
CA HIS A 215 -7.32 1.05 2.80
C HIS A 215 -6.52 2.15 2.11
N VAL A 216 -7.04 2.71 1.00
CA VAL A 216 -6.37 3.79 0.26
C VAL A 216 -6.10 4.99 1.18
N TYR A 217 -7.11 5.48 1.89
CA TYR A 217 -6.95 6.59 2.84
C TYR A 217 -5.79 6.33 3.83
N HIS A 218 -5.80 5.17 4.52
CA HIS A 218 -4.78 4.85 5.50
C HIS A 218 -3.38 4.65 4.90
N ALA A 219 -3.31 4.11 3.68
CA ALA A 219 -2.04 3.99 2.95
C ALA A 219 -1.42 5.37 2.68
N LYS A 220 -2.24 6.34 2.22
CA LYS A 220 -1.76 7.69 1.88
C LYS A 220 -1.28 8.49 3.08
N ILE A 221 -1.92 8.32 4.24
CA ILE A 221 -1.47 8.96 5.49
C ILE A 221 -0.43 8.12 6.27
N ASN A 222 0.18 7.12 5.62
CA ASN A 222 1.23 6.25 6.16
C ASN A 222 0.81 5.42 7.40
N GLN A 223 -0.47 5.15 7.56
CA GLN A 223 -0.98 4.25 8.62
C GLN A 223 -0.96 2.79 8.14
N ARG A 224 0.24 2.24 7.98
CA ARG A 224 0.53 0.98 7.29
C ARG A 224 -0.27 -0.22 7.80
N LYS A 225 -0.43 -0.37 9.12
CA LYS A 225 -1.16 -1.51 9.72
C LYS A 225 -2.65 -1.42 9.42
N SER A 226 -3.26 -0.26 9.59
CA SER A 226 -4.67 -0.03 9.29
C SER A 226 -4.95 -0.25 7.80
N ALA A 227 -4.09 0.28 6.92
CA ALA A 227 -4.22 0.06 5.50
C ALA A 227 -4.22 -1.44 5.14
N MET A 228 -3.27 -2.22 5.68
CA MET A 228 -3.23 -3.65 5.41
C MET A 228 -4.46 -4.39 5.93
N LEU A 229 -4.95 -4.05 7.11
CA LEU A 229 -6.15 -4.68 7.68
C LEU A 229 -7.40 -4.37 6.85
N PHE A 230 -7.56 -3.14 6.35
CA PHE A 230 -8.71 -2.77 5.53
C PHE A 230 -8.72 -3.44 4.16
N ILE A 231 -7.56 -3.61 3.50
CA ILE A 231 -7.52 -4.35 2.22
C ILE A 231 -7.80 -5.84 2.43
N GLN A 232 -7.34 -6.43 3.52
CA GLN A 232 -7.66 -7.82 3.88
C GLN A 232 -9.15 -7.98 4.20
N GLU A 233 -9.77 -7.02 4.88
CA GLU A 233 -11.21 -7.00 5.11
C GLU A 233 -11.98 -6.90 3.79
N ALA A 234 -11.57 -6.03 2.87
CA ALA A 234 -12.18 -5.90 1.55
C ALA A 234 -12.13 -7.22 0.76
N ILE A 235 -10.97 -7.89 0.74
CA ILE A 235 -10.80 -9.18 0.06
C ILE A 235 -11.65 -10.27 0.72
N ALA A 236 -11.68 -10.35 2.04
CA ALA A 236 -12.50 -11.33 2.76
C ALA A 236 -13.99 -11.13 2.46
N SER A 237 -14.48 -9.88 2.50
CA SER A 237 -15.86 -9.52 2.18
C SER A 237 -16.20 -9.81 0.70
N ALA A 238 -15.29 -9.50 -0.22
CA ALA A 238 -15.45 -9.79 -1.64
C ALA A 238 -15.59 -11.29 -1.92
N ARG A 239 -14.82 -12.13 -1.21
CA ARG A 239 -14.91 -13.60 -1.31
C ARG A 239 -16.23 -14.13 -0.76
N LEU A 240 -16.72 -13.59 0.35
CA LEU A 240 -18.03 -13.96 0.89
C LEU A 240 -19.17 -13.63 -0.08
N LEU A 241 -18.99 -12.61 -0.93
CA LEU A 241 -19.93 -12.24 -1.99
C LEU A 241 -19.69 -13.01 -3.33
N GLY A 242 -18.67 -13.88 -3.39
CA GLY A 242 -18.33 -14.63 -4.61
C GLY A 242 -17.76 -13.77 -5.74
N LEU A 243 -17.16 -12.60 -5.42
CA LEU A 243 -16.54 -11.72 -6.44
C LEU A 243 -15.20 -12.26 -6.98
N ASP A 244 -14.61 -13.24 -6.32
CA ASP A 244 -13.40 -13.95 -6.78
C ASP A 244 -13.70 -15.11 -7.72
N THR A 245 -14.97 -15.49 -7.84
CA THR A 245 -15.49 -16.54 -8.74
C THR A 245 -16.53 -15.96 -9.69
N ASN A 246 -16.88 -16.69 -10.75
CA ASN A 246 -17.95 -16.26 -11.66
C ASN A 246 -19.36 -16.45 -11.08
N GLU A 247 -19.48 -16.97 -9.87
CA GLU A 247 -20.75 -17.12 -9.15
C GLU A 247 -21.17 -15.79 -8.53
N ARG A 248 -21.76 -14.93 -9.34
CA ARG A 248 -22.16 -13.56 -8.93
C ARG A 248 -23.45 -13.61 -8.10
N ASN A 249 -23.33 -14.00 -6.85
CA ASN A 249 -24.41 -13.90 -5.88
C ASN A 249 -24.35 -12.54 -5.17
N GLY A 250 -25.36 -11.70 -5.34
CA GLY A 250 -25.48 -10.46 -4.57
C GLY A 250 -25.07 -9.16 -5.27
N VAL A 251 -25.11 -9.10 -6.59
CA VAL A 251 -24.88 -7.86 -7.34
C VAL A 251 -26.03 -6.88 -7.10
N VAL A 252 -25.78 -5.84 -6.32
CA VAL A 252 -26.72 -4.72 -6.13
C VAL A 252 -26.74 -3.89 -7.43
N ARG A 253 -27.91 -3.80 -8.07
CA ARG A 253 -28.11 -3.04 -9.32
C ARG A 253 -28.55 -1.60 -9.03
N ASP A 254 -27.93 -0.92 -8.08
CA ASP A 254 -28.29 0.46 -7.75
C ASP A 254 -27.61 1.51 -8.66
N GLY A 255 -26.76 1.05 -9.58
CA GLY A 255 -26.04 1.89 -10.54
C GLY A 255 -24.88 2.71 -9.95
N VAL A 256 -24.61 2.63 -8.65
CA VAL A 256 -23.51 3.37 -8.01
C VAL A 256 -22.16 2.73 -8.28
N VAL A 257 -22.11 1.40 -8.28
CA VAL A 257 -20.87 0.66 -8.52
C VAL A 257 -20.66 0.43 -10.00
N ALA A 258 -19.55 0.94 -10.53
CA ALA A 258 -19.10 0.76 -11.90
C ALA A 258 -18.20 -0.49 -12.01
N ASN A 259 -18.17 -1.09 -13.20
CA ASN A 259 -17.19 -2.12 -13.56
C ASN A 259 -17.02 -3.20 -12.48
N GLN A 260 -18.13 -3.77 -12.02
CA GLN A 260 -18.15 -4.72 -10.90
C GLN A 260 -17.25 -5.93 -11.16
N GLU A 261 -17.06 -6.30 -12.44
CA GLU A 261 -16.23 -7.41 -12.90
C GLU A 261 -14.74 -7.24 -12.60
N ILE A 262 -14.28 -6.00 -12.44
CA ILE A 262 -12.87 -5.72 -12.14
C ILE A 262 -12.60 -5.38 -10.67
N VAL A 263 -13.64 -5.33 -9.83
CA VAL A 263 -13.46 -4.96 -8.40
C VAL A 263 -12.48 -5.91 -7.72
N PHE A 264 -12.63 -7.21 -7.91
CA PHE A 264 -11.73 -8.18 -7.29
C PHE A 264 -10.29 -8.07 -7.81
N LEU A 265 -10.11 -7.79 -9.12
CA LEU A 265 -8.77 -7.53 -9.69
C LEU A 265 -8.12 -6.30 -9.04
N LEU A 266 -8.89 -5.24 -8.83
CA LEU A 266 -8.42 -4.02 -8.17
C LEU A 266 -7.96 -4.31 -6.73
N LEU A 267 -8.75 -5.07 -5.96
CA LEU A 267 -8.39 -5.46 -4.59
C LEU A 267 -7.11 -6.30 -4.58
N TRP A 268 -7.02 -7.27 -5.49
CA TRP A 268 -5.90 -8.19 -5.60
C TRP A 268 -4.59 -7.47 -5.93
N VAL A 269 -4.62 -6.57 -6.93
CA VAL A 269 -3.44 -5.74 -7.31
C VAL A 269 -3.03 -4.83 -6.16
N SER A 270 -4.01 -4.19 -5.49
CA SER A 270 -3.75 -3.26 -4.40
C SER A 270 -3.13 -3.96 -3.19
N GLU A 271 -3.62 -5.14 -2.82
CA GLU A 271 -3.04 -5.92 -1.74
C GLU A 271 -1.59 -6.31 -2.04
N ARG A 272 -1.32 -6.81 -3.26
CA ARG A 272 0.03 -7.25 -3.65
C ARG A 272 1.02 -6.11 -3.67
N GLY A 273 0.67 -5.01 -4.31
CA GLY A 273 1.51 -3.82 -4.31
C GLY A 273 1.84 -3.36 -2.89
N TYR A 274 0.84 -3.32 -2.03
CA TYR A 274 1.02 -2.88 -0.65
C TYR A 274 1.78 -3.89 0.21
N ALA A 275 1.54 -5.20 0.02
CA ALA A 275 2.27 -6.27 0.70
C ALA A 275 3.76 -6.26 0.33
N MET A 276 4.09 -5.99 -0.93
CA MET A 276 5.48 -5.83 -1.40
C MET A 276 6.17 -4.66 -0.69
N HIS A 277 5.53 -3.49 -0.57
CA HIS A 277 6.07 -2.34 0.18
C HIS A 277 6.28 -2.63 1.67
N LEU A 278 5.49 -3.52 2.25
CA LEU A 278 5.61 -3.90 3.66
C LEU A 278 6.56 -5.08 3.89
N GLY A 279 6.99 -5.77 2.83
CA GLY A 279 7.75 -7.01 2.93
C GLY A 279 6.96 -8.16 3.56
N VAL A 280 5.63 -8.18 3.42
CA VAL A 280 4.75 -9.23 3.95
C VAL A 280 4.15 -10.07 2.81
N ARG A 281 3.64 -11.25 3.14
CA ARG A 281 2.93 -12.09 2.16
C ARG A 281 1.52 -11.58 1.94
N PRO A 282 1.00 -11.59 0.69
CA PRO A 282 -0.40 -11.36 0.42
C PRO A 282 -1.29 -12.41 1.12
N SER A 283 -2.52 -12.04 1.46
CA SER A 283 -3.46 -12.94 2.14
C SER A 283 -4.15 -13.90 1.17
N TYR A 284 -4.37 -13.48 -0.06
CA TYR A 284 -5.03 -14.27 -1.11
C TYR A 284 -3.98 -14.93 -2.01
N SER A 285 -3.96 -16.26 -2.04
CA SER A 285 -2.97 -17.05 -2.79
C SER A 285 -3.58 -17.88 -3.93
N ASP A 286 -4.91 -17.94 -4.02
CA ASP A 286 -5.60 -18.71 -5.05
C ASP A 286 -5.51 -18.01 -6.42
N PRO A 287 -5.63 -18.76 -7.53
CA PRO A 287 -5.71 -18.18 -8.87
C PRO A 287 -6.93 -17.26 -8.98
N VAL A 288 -6.73 -16.05 -9.50
CA VAL A 288 -7.82 -15.10 -9.77
C VAL A 288 -8.42 -15.40 -11.13
N GLN A 289 -9.74 -15.46 -11.19
CA GLN A 289 -10.44 -15.55 -12.46
C GLN A 289 -10.44 -14.17 -13.14
N VAL A 290 -9.86 -14.12 -14.32
CA VAL A 290 -9.82 -12.89 -15.13
C VAL A 290 -11.12 -12.84 -15.94
N PRO A 291 -11.84 -11.70 -15.95
CA PRO A 291 -13.00 -11.52 -16.81
C PRO A 291 -12.65 -11.72 -18.28
N ASP A 292 -13.65 -12.06 -19.10
CA ASP A 292 -13.44 -12.27 -20.52
C ASP A 292 -12.86 -11.00 -21.18
N ALA A 293 -11.79 -11.17 -21.94
CA ALA A 293 -11.11 -10.08 -22.64
C ALA A 293 -12.07 -9.31 -23.57
N ALA A 294 -13.09 -9.98 -24.14
CA ALA A 294 -14.11 -9.32 -24.96
C ALA A 294 -15.00 -8.35 -24.14
N GLN A 295 -15.26 -8.65 -22.87
CA GLN A 295 -16.02 -7.77 -21.97
C GLN A 295 -15.17 -6.55 -21.53
N LEU A 296 -13.87 -6.74 -21.39
CA LEU A 296 -12.93 -5.67 -21.00
C LEU A 296 -12.49 -4.79 -22.17
N ALA A 297 -12.59 -5.29 -23.41
CA ALA A 297 -12.12 -4.58 -24.62
C ALA A 297 -12.81 -3.23 -24.84
N THR A 298 -14.04 -3.08 -24.37
CA THR A 298 -14.83 -1.83 -24.52
C THR A 298 -14.54 -0.78 -23.45
N ASN A 299 -13.78 -1.15 -22.40
CA ASN A 299 -13.49 -0.25 -21.28
C ASN A 299 -11.97 -0.05 -21.13
N PRO A 300 -11.42 1.11 -21.53
CA PRO A 300 -9.99 1.36 -21.47
C PRO A 300 -9.41 1.31 -20.04
N HIS A 301 -10.21 1.72 -19.04
CA HIS A 301 -9.77 1.67 -17.65
C HIS A 301 -9.66 0.23 -17.12
N ALA A 302 -10.59 -0.64 -17.52
CA ALA A 302 -10.55 -2.07 -17.17
C ALA A 302 -9.37 -2.76 -17.84
N ARG A 303 -9.09 -2.45 -19.12
CA ARG A 303 -7.94 -2.98 -19.86
C ARG A 303 -6.62 -2.61 -19.19
N GLY A 304 -6.42 -1.35 -18.86
CA GLY A 304 -5.20 -0.89 -18.19
C GLY A 304 -5.00 -1.52 -16.80
N LEU A 305 -6.10 -1.80 -16.06
CA LEU A 305 -6.01 -2.55 -14.81
C LEU A 305 -5.60 -4.02 -15.06
N LEU A 306 -6.08 -4.63 -16.13
CA LEU A 306 -5.68 -5.99 -16.52
C LEU A 306 -4.19 -6.07 -16.88
N GLU A 307 -3.64 -5.07 -17.53
CA GLU A 307 -2.19 -4.99 -17.81
C GLU A 307 -1.38 -4.89 -16.54
N LEU A 308 -1.81 -4.04 -15.59
CA LEU A 308 -1.20 -3.97 -14.27
C LEU A 308 -1.32 -5.30 -13.51
N PHE A 309 -2.46 -5.97 -13.59
CA PHE A 309 -2.65 -7.31 -13.03
C PHE A 309 -1.66 -8.32 -13.63
N ASN A 310 -1.47 -8.32 -14.96
CA ASN A 310 -0.53 -9.22 -15.64
C ASN A 310 0.93 -8.99 -15.21
N LEU A 311 1.30 -7.73 -14.93
CA LEU A 311 2.60 -7.42 -14.31
C LEU A 311 2.79 -8.15 -12.98
N PHE A 312 1.80 -8.04 -12.08
CA PHE A 312 1.88 -8.70 -10.79
C PHE A 312 1.85 -10.23 -10.91
N VAL A 313 1.05 -10.80 -11.82
CA VAL A 313 1.04 -12.25 -12.09
C VAL A 313 2.40 -12.73 -12.58
N THR A 314 3.05 -11.97 -13.46
CA THR A 314 4.39 -12.30 -13.97
C THR A 314 5.41 -12.28 -12.83
N PHE A 315 5.34 -11.29 -11.97
CA PHE A 315 6.21 -11.19 -10.80
C PHE A 315 5.93 -12.28 -9.75
N ASP A 316 4.65 -12.58 -9.47
CA ASP A 316 4.25 -13.60 -8.47
C ASP A 316 4.69 -15.02 -8.84
N LYS A 317 4.82 -15.35 -10.13
CA LYS A 317 5.35 -16.65 -10.56
C LYS A 317 6.69 -16.97 -9.92
N ILE A 318 7.50 -15.96 -9.63
CA ILE A 318 8.79 -16.09 -8.96
C ILE A 318 8.60 -16.29 -7.47
N GLN A 319 7.75 -15.48 -6.85
CA GLN A 319 7.47 -15.57 -5.42
C GLN A 319 6.86 -16.94 -5.07
N ALA A 320 5.97 -17.46 -5.92
CA ALA A 320 5.37 -18.77 -5.75
C ALA A 320 6.39 -19.91 -5.85
N ARG A 321 7.41 -19.79 -6.70
CA ARG A 321 8.52 -20.75 -6.76
C ARG A 321 9.34 -20.74 -5.45
N ARG A 322 9.50 -19.58 -4.79
CA ARG A 322 10.13 -19.47 -3.47
C ARG A 322 9.38 -20.25 -2.37
N CYS A 323 8.05 -20.26 -2.42
CA CYS A 323 7.22 -20.83 -1.36
C CYS A 323 7.01 -22.35 -1.48
N ARG A 324 7.07 -22.91 -2.69
CA ARG A 324 6.84 -24.35 -2.93
C ARG A 324 8.05 -25.24 -2.66
N SER A 325 9.25 -24.72 -2.77
CA SER A 325 10.44 -25.48 -2.38
C SER A 325 10.67 -25.28 -0.89
N GLY A 326 10.14 -26.19 -0.07
CA GLY A 326 10.37 -26.26 1.39
C GLY A 326 11.82 -26.57 1.77
N SER A 327 12.73 -26.61 0.82
CA SER A 327 14.16 -26.67 0.99
C SER A 327 14.74 -25.27 0.80
N LEU A 328 15.40 -24.74 1.83
CA LEU A 328 16.19 -23.50 1.78
C LEU A 328 17.26 -23.50 0.66
N ALA A 329 17.49 -24.63 0.02
CA ALA A 329 18.58 -24.86 -0.93
C ALA A 329 18.21 -24.66 -2.41
N GLN A 330 16.93 -24.61 -2.79
CA GLN A 330 16.53 -24.18 -4.14
C GLN A 330 16.19 -22.69 -4.17
N ALA A 331 17.15 -21.92 -3.70
CA ALA A 331 17.21 -20.49 -3.90
C ALA A 331 16.96 -20.16 -5.38
N LEU A 332 16.20 -19.09 -5.66
CA LEU A 332 16.09 -18.50 -6.98
C LEU A 332 17.47 -18.46 -7.63
N SER A 333 17.67 -19.23 -8.68
CA SER A 333 18.93 -19.22 -9.40
C SER A 333 19.09 -17.90 -10.16
N ALA A 334 20.32 -17.52 -10.49
CA ALA A 334 20.57 -16.38 -11.36
C ALA A 334 19.74 -16.46 -12.66
N ALA A 335 19.60 -17.67 -13.22
CA ALA A 335 18.78 -17.91 -14.40
C ALA A 335 17.29 -17.58 -14.18
N SER A 336 16.72 -17.93 -13.02
CA SER A 336 15.30 -17.62 -12.71
C SER A 336 15.05 -16.12 -12.52
N LEU A 337 16.00 -15.39 -11.95
CA LEU A 337 15.93 -13.94 -11.82
C LEU A 337 16.07 -13.26 -13.20
N ALA A 338 16.98 -13.75 -14.04
CA ALA A 338 17.16 -13.26 -15.41
C ALA A 338 15.93 -13.53 -16.28
N GLU A 339 15.34 -14.72 -16.20
CA GLU A 339 14.09 -15.07 -16.89
C GLU A 339 12.95 -14.11 -16.52
N THR A 340 12.88 -13.76 -15.24
CA THR A 340 11.87 -12.84 -14.74
C THR A 340 12.07 -11.43 -15.23
N GLU A 341 13.28 -10.93 -15.13
CA GLU A 341 13.61 -9.61 -15.66
C GLU A 341 13.27 -9.53 -17.15
N THR A 342 13.66 -10.55 -17.92
CA THR A 342 13.32 -10.63 -19.33
C THR A 342 11.80 -10.63 -19.55
N ALA A 343 11.06 -11.40 -18.78
CA ALA A 343 9.60 -11.43 -18.89
C ALA A 343 8.96 -10.05 -18.55
N LEU A 344 9.48 -9.34 -17.55
CA LEU A 344 9.02 -7.99 -17.20
C LEU A 344 9.37 -6.97 -18.29
N SER A 345 10.58 -7.01 -18.83
CA SER A 345 11.06 -6.06 -19.84
C SER A 345 10.35 -6.20 -21.18
N LEU A 346 9.87 -7.40 -21.51
CA LEU A 346 9.12 -7.68 -22.74
C LEU A 346 7.63 -7.31 -22.67
N LEU A 347 7.10 -6.98 -21.47
CA LEU A 347 5.71 -6.54 -21.36
C LEU A 347 5.56 -5.16 -22.02
N ALA A 348 4.82 -5.12 -23.10
CA ALA A 348 4.38 -3.90 -23.76
C ALA A 348 3.00 -3.50 -23.23
N PHE A 349 2.77 -2.19 -23.08
CA PHE A 349 1.48 -1.63 -22.70
C PHE A 349 0.90 -0.89 -23.89
N ASP A 350 -0.39 -1.07 -24.11
CA ASP A 350 -1.10 -0.40 -25.20
C ASP A 350 -1.33 1.08 -24.84
N SER A 351 -0.72 1.98 -25.62
CA SER A 351 -0.78 3.42 -25.37
C SER A 351 -1.97 4.10 -26.03
N ASP A 352 -2.60 3.45 -27.03
CA ASP A 352 -3.54 4.16 -27.90
C ASP A 352 -4.92 4.37 -27.26
N ASP A 353 -5.29 3.53 -26.29
CA ASP A 353 -6.62 3.53 -25.68
C ASP A 353 -6.60 3.66 -24.14
N GLN A 354 -5.45 3.90 -23.52
CA GLN A 354 -5.36 3.99 -22.06
C GLN A 354 -5.31 5.44 -21.57
N ALA A 355 -5.86 5.66 -20.36
CA ALA A 355 -5.60 6.89 -19.65
C ALA A 355 -4.10 7.00 -19.33
N SER A 356 -3.48 8.15 -19.64
CA SER A 356 -2.05 8.42 -19.40
C SER A 356 -1.60 8.10 -17.97
N THR A 357 -2.46 8.36 -16.98
CA THR A 357 -2.23 8.01 -15.57
C THR A 357 -2.06 6.49 -15.36
N ARG A 358 -2.90 5.66 -16.00
CA ARG A 358 -2.81 4.19 -15.85
C ARG A 358 -1.56 3.65 -16.56
N LEU A 359 -1.22 4.22 -17.70
CA LEU A 359 -0.01 3.88 -18.43
C LEU A 359 1.25 4.21 -17.59
N ALA A 360 1.25 5.37 -16.94
CA ALA A 360 2.30 5.75 -15.99
C ALA A 360 2.44 4.76 -14.83
N ASP A 361 1.30 4.32 -14.26
CA ASP A 361 1.26 3.30 -13.19
C ASP A 361 1.92 1.99 -13.64
N CYS A 362 1.61 1.51 -14.85
CA CYS A 362 2.19 0.30 -15.42
C CYS A 362 3.71 0.45 -15.62
N TYR A 363 4.17 1.55 -16.20
CA TYR A 363 5.60 1.79 -16.41
C TYR A 363 6.37 1.89 -15.09
N ILE A 364 5.89 2.71 -14.14
CA ILE A 364 6.54 2.86 -12.83
C ILE A 364 6.59 1.52 -12.10
N THR A 365 5.50 0.77 -12.13
CA THR A 365 5.42 -0.54 -11.43
C THR A 365 6.35 -1.56 -12.08
N ARG A 366 6.47 -1.59 -13.42
CA ARG A 366 7.39 -2.47 -14.14
C ARG A 366 8.84 -2.20 -13.75
N GLU A 367 9.25 -0.94 -13.81
CA GLU A 367 10.65 -0.59 -13.51
C GLU A 367 10.99 -0.78 -12.03
N TRP A 368 10.03 -0.55 -11.15
CA TRP A 368 10.17 -0.88 -9.74
C TRP A 368 10.34 -2.39 -9.50
N MET A 369 9.54 -3.25 -10.17
CA MET A 369 9.69 -4.71 -10.08
C MET A 369 11.05 -5.17 -10.62
N ARG A 370 11.55 -4.60 -11.71
CA ARG A 370 12.90 -4.86 -12.24
C ARG A 370 13.98 -4.49 -11.21
N THR A 371 13.81 -3.36 -10.53
CA THR A 371 14.70 -2.96 -9.43
C THR A 371 14.69 -3.97 -8.28
N ILE A 372 13.51 -4.48 -7.88
CA ILE A 372 13.41 -5.51 -6.82
C ILE A 372 14.11 -6.82 -7.25
N VAL A 373 13.97 -7.24 -8.51
CA VAL A 373 14.68 -8.42 -9.04
C VAL A 373 16.20 -8.24 -8.92
N TRP A 374 16.71 -7.06 -9.26
CA TRP A 374 18.12 -6.73 -9.11
C TRP A 374 18.57 -6.68 -7.63
N GLN A 375 17.79 -6.06 -6.76
CA GLN A 375 18.07 -6.03 -5.31
C GLN A 375 18.10 -7.44 -4.71
N GLU A 376 17.27 -8.36 -5.19
CA GLU A 376 17.29 -9.76 -4.80
C GLU A 376 18.58 -10.45 -5.29
N ALA A 377 19.03 -10.17 -6.53
CA ALA A 377 20.31 -10.67 -7.03
C ALA A 377 21.49 -10.13 -6.22
N LEU A 378 21.46 -8.85 -5.84
CA LEU A 378 22.46 -8.20 -4.97
C LEU A 378 22.49 -8.87 -3.58
N SER A 379 21.34 -9.05 -2.95
CA SER A 379 21.21 -9.65 -1.62
C SER A 379 21.76 -11.07 -1.54
N ARG A 380 21.75 -11.77 -2.68
CA ARG A 380 22.27 -13.15 -2.84
C ARG A 380 23.71 -13.23 -3.34
N HIS A 381 24.39 -12.10 -3.48
CA HIS A 381 25.75 -12.04 -4.01
C HIS A 381 25.92 -12.65 -5.42
N LEU A 382 24.87 -12.52 -6.27
CA LEU A 382 24.89 -13.05 -7.64
C LEU A 382 25.44 -12.05 -8.65
N LEU A 383 25.68 -10.80 -8.26
CA LEU A 383 26.19 -9.77 -9.15
C LEU A 383 27.66 -9.95 -9.50
N SER A 384 28.00 -9.70 -10.76
CA SER A 384 29.39 -9.70 -11.27
C SER A 384 29.59 -8.59 -12.28
N SER A 385 30.75 -7.95 -12.25
CA SER A 385 31.15 -6.96 -13.27
C SER A 385 31.41 -7.58 -14.65
N THR A 386 31.61 -8.90 -14.71
CA THR A 386 31.87 -9.67 -15.93
C THR A 386 30.67 -10.47 -16.41
N SER A 387 29.51 -10.33 -15.75
CA SER A 387 28.31 -11.07 -16.16
C SER A 387 27.86 -10.63 -17.56
N THR A 388 27.48 -11.61 -18.38
CA THR A 388 26.83 -11.39 -19.70
C THR A 388 25.34 -11.09 -19.56
N THR A 389 24.76 -11.36 -18.41
CA THR A 389 23.35 -11.09 -18.11
C THR A 389 23.23 -9.74 -17.42
N GLU A 390 22.54 -8.80 -18.05
CA GLU A 390 22.49 -7.40 -17.64
C GLU A 390 22.01 -7.19 -16.20
N VAL A 391 20.93 -7.88 -15.78
CA VAL A 391 20.39 -7.83 -14.41
C VAL A 391 21.38 -8.36 -13.34
N MET A 392 22.38 -9.14 -13.74
CA MET A 392 23.43 -9.64 -12.85
C MET A 392 24.65 -8.71 -12.79
N THR A 393 24.52 -7.48 -13.29
CA THR A 393 25.58 -6.47 -13.24
C THR A 393 25.28 -5.38 -12.21
N PHE A 394 26.33 -4.77 -11.65
CA PHE A 394 26.18 -3.61 -10.76
C PHE A 394 25.62 -2.37 -11.47
N ARG A 395 25.61 -2.35 -12.80
CA ARG A 395 25.13 -1.23 -13.63
C ARG A 395 23.65 -1.33 -14.02
N PHE A 396 22.99 -2.41 -13.71
CA PHE A 396 21.60 -2.61 -14.12
C PHE A 396 20.64 -1.48 -13.68
N PRO A 397 20.77 -0.85 -12.48
CA PRO A 397 19.95 0.30 -12.12
C PRO A 397 20.02 1.48 -13.09
N VAL A 398 21.11 1.60 -13.85
CA VAL A 398 21.23 2.63 -14.91
C VAL A 398 20.26 2.35 -16.05
N VAL A 399 20.13 1.08 -16.44
CA VAL A 399 19.17 0.66 -17.48
C VAL A 399 17.75 0.94 -17.03
N VAL A 400 17.40 0.50 -15.82
CA VAL A 400 16.08 0.70 -15.23
C VAL A 400 15.75 2.20 -15.09
N GLY A 401 16.67 3.01 -14.57
CA GLY A 401 16.45 4.45 -14.41
C GLY A 401 16.29 5.18 -15.74
N ARG A 402 17.07 4.79 -16.77
CA ARG A 402 16.91 5.30 -18.14
C ARG A 402 15.54 4.91 -18.71
N ASP A 403 15.15 3.64 -18.61
CA ASP A 403 13.91 3.12 -19.18
C ASP A 403 12.69 3.77 -18.50
N LEU A 404 12.73 3.98 -17.17
CA LEU A 404 11.71 4.73 -16.44
C LEU A 404 11.62 6.18 -16.95
N LEU A 405 12.75 6.88 -17.03
CA LEU A 405 12.77 8.27 -17.48
C LEU A 405 12.19 8.41 -18.90
N MET A 406 12.60 7.53 -19.83
CA MET A 406 12.08 7.53 -21.20
C MET A 406 10.58 7.24 -21.24
N SER A 407 10.09 6.30 -20.44
CA SER A 407 8.66 5.98 -20.36
C SER A 407 7.82 7.12 -19.78
N LEU A 408 8.38 7.93 -18.89
CA LEU A 408 7.71 9.09 -18.28
C LEU A 408 7.87 10.39 -19.08
N GLN A 409 8.66 10.39 -20.16
CA GLN A 409 9.02 11.63 -20.89
C GLN A 409 7.82 12.31 -21.54
N GLY A 410 6.83 11.54 -22.02
CA GLY A 410 5.60 12.05 -22.63
C GLY A 410 4.46 12.37 -21.66
N LEU A 411 4.65 12.14 -20.35
CA LEU A 411 3.60 12.26 -19.35
C LEU A 411 3.75 13.57 -18.56
N SER A 412 2.65 14.29 -18.42
CA SER A 412 2.57 15.54 -17.67
C SER A 412 2.54 15.33 -16.15
N ALA A 413 2.72 16.39 -15.38
CA ALA A 413 2.54 16.35 -13.93
C ALA A 413 1.11 15.97 -13.54
N THR A 414 0.12 16.40 -14.31
CA THR A 414 -1.30 16.07 -14.09
C THR A 414 -1.62 14.58 -14.28
N ASP A 415 -0.88 13.88 -15.16
CA ASP A 415 -1.01 12.43 -15.33
C ASP A 415 -0.43 11.63 -14.14
N LEU A 416 0.60 12.18 -13.50
CA LEU A 416 1.29 11.53 -12.37
C LEU A 416 0.63 11.84 -11.01
N LEU A 417 0.00 13.01 -10.86
CA LEU A 417 -0.62 13.45 -9.61
C LEU A 417 -1.60 12.42 -9.01
N PRO A 418 -2.51 11.80 -9.79
CA PRO A 418 -3.47 10.85 -9.27
C PRO A 418 -2.85 9.55 -8.74
N LEU A 419 -1.61 9.25 -9.06
CA LEU A 419 -0.92 8.03 -8.63
C LEU A 419 -0.52 8.07 -7.15
N GLY A 420 -0.29 9.27 -6.63
CA GLY A 420 -0.04 9.52 -5.22
C GLY A 420 1.22 8.87 -4.65
N ARG A 421 1.24 8.73 -3.32
CA ARG A 421 2.44 8.37 -2.55
C ARG A 421 3.01 6.98 -2.88
N ASP A 422 2.19 6.01 -3.25
CA ASP A 422 2.69 4.63 -3.49
C ASP A 422 3.58 4.57 -4.72
N GLN A 423 3.19 5.27 -5.79
CA GLN A 423 4.01 5.35 -7.01
C GLN A 423 5.25 6.21 -6.81
N LEU A 424 5.13 7.25 -5.97
CA LEU A 424 6.29 8.04 -5.56
C LEU A 424 7.33 7.18 -4.83
N LEU A 425 6.91 6.27 -3.94
CA LEU A 425 7.81 5.34 -3.27
C LEU A 425 8.52 4.41 -4.26
N LYS A 426 7.82 3.91 -5.28
CA LYS A 426 8.42 3.09 -6.34
C LYS A 426 9.48 3.87 -7.14
N CYS A 427 9.14 5.09 -7.58
CA CYS A 427 10.10 5.97 -8.25
C CYS A 427 11.31 6.29 -7.36
N PHE A 428 11.06 6.53 -6.06
CA PHE A 428 12.13 6.77 -5.09
C PHE A 428 13.08 5.57 -4.99
N GLU A 429 12.58 4.34 -4.93
CA GLU A 429 13.42 3.13 -4.86
C GLU A 429 14.28 2.95 -6.11
N VAL A 430 13.72 3.22 -7.29
CA VAL A 430 14.47 3.21 -8.56
C VAL A 430 15.57 4.27 -8.54
N ALA A 431 15.23 5.52 -8.21
CA ALA A 431 16.20 6.63 -8.16
C ALA A 431 17.29 6.40 -7.10
N ASN A 432 16.93 5.82 -5.95
CA ASN A 432 17.87 5.49 -4.88
C ASN A 432 18.89 4.42 -5.32
N SER A 433 18.44 3.36 -6.00
CA SER A 433 19.32 2.31 -6.54
C SER A 433 20.25 2.85 -7.64
N LEU A 434 19.73 3.77 -8.48
CA LEU A 434 20.54 4.46 -9.48
C LEU A 434 21.60 5.36 -8.83
N ALA A 435 21.25 6.10 -7.78
CA ALA A 435 22.19 6.96 -7.04
C ALA A 435 23.32 6.12 -6.41
N ASP A 436 22.99 4.99 -5.78
CA ASP A 436 23.99 4.06 -5.24
C ASP A 436 24.94 3.54 -6.35
N THR A 437 24.39 3.23 -7.53
CA THR A 437 25.23 2.82 -8.68
C THR A 437 26.17 3.93 -9.12
N VAL A 438 25.74 5.18 -9.19
CA VAL A 438 26.59 6.33 -9.55
C VAL A 438 27.71 6.52 -8.52
N ILE A 439 27.40 6.40 -7.22
CA ILE A 439 28.36 6.59 -6.13
C ILE A 439 29.42 5.49 -6.12
N TYR A 440 29.02 4.22 -6.25
CA TYR A 440 29.89 3.08 -5.98
C TYR A 440 30.48 2.43 -7.24
N THR A 441 30.04 2.80 -8.44
CA THR A 441 30.58 2.26 -9.69
C THR A 441 31.56 3.27 -10.33
N PRO A 442 32.84 2.94 -10.44
CA PRO A 442 33.81 3.87 -11.00
C PRO A 442 33.43 4.26 -12.43
N PRO A 443 33.62 5.55 -12.82
CA PRO A 443 33.36 5.99 -14.16
C PRO A 443 34.23 5.22 -15.15
N THR A 444 33.64 4.68 -16.20
CA THR A 444 34.38 4.07 -17.28
C THR A 444 35.19 5.14 -18.01
N SER A 445 36.49 4.94 -18.13
CA SER A 445 37.46 5.85 -18.74
C SER A 445 37.22 6.18 -20.22
N PHE A 446 36.18 5.66 -20.83
CA PHE A 446 35.82 5.85 -22.25
C PHE A 446 34.49 6.56 -22.50
N SER A 447 33.90 7.26 -21.52
CA SER A 447 32.74 8.07 -21.82
C SER A 447 33.16 9.30 -22.60
N ASN A 448 32.89 9.30 -23.93
CA ASN A 448 32.99 10.50 -24.73
C ASN A 448 32.21 11.64 -24.08
N ALA A 449 32.76 12.85 -24.07
CA ALA A 449 32.18 14.01 -23.41
C ALA A 449 30.76 14.38 -23.88
N LEU A 450 30.28 13.73 -24.95
CA LEU A 450 28.95 13.93 -25.56
C LEU A 450 27.93 12.81 -25.23
N GLN A 451 28.30 11.76 -24.49
CA GLN A 451 27.37 10.70 -24.14
C GLN A 451 26.68 11.01 -22.81
N VAL A 452 25.35 10.86 -22.78
CA VAL A 452 24.51 10.92 -21.59
C VAL A 452 24.92 9.78 -20.66
N GLY A 453 25.28 10.09 -19.42
CA GLY A 453 25.76 9.15 -18.42
C GLY A 453 24.72 8.81 -17.34
N PRO A 454 25.03 7.87 -16.43
CA PRO A 454 24.16 7.52 -15.32
C PRO A 454 23.77 8.70 -14.43
N GLN A 455 24.70 9.64 -14.23
CA GLN A 455 24.49 10.86 -13.44
C GLN A 455 23.45 11.80 -14.08
N ASP A 456 23.38 11.83 -15.41
CA ASP A 456 22.41 12.64 -16.14
C ASP A 456 21.01 12.06 -15.99
N PHE A 457 20.86 10.72 -16.08
CA PHE A 457 19.59 10.05 -15.81
C PHE A 457 19.13 10.25 -14.38
N LEU A 458 20.04 10.16 -13.39
CA LEU A 458 19.74 10.40 -12.01
C LEU A 458 19.22 11.83 -11.78
N HIS A 459 19.91 12.82 -12.36
CA HIS A 459 19.51 14.21 -12.25
C HIS A 459 18.13 14.46 -12.88
N ALA A 460 17.90 13.99 -14.11
CA ALA A 460 16.63 14.14 -14.79
C ALA A 460 15.47 13.43 -14.06
N LEU A 461 15.71 12.21 -13.54
CA LEU A 461 14.71 11.49 -12.76
C LEU A 461 14.40 12.21 -11.45
N TYR A 462 15.42 12.74 -10.77
CA TYR A 462 15.23 13.54 -9.55
C TYR A 462 14.35 14.77 -9.82
N GLN A 463 14.62 15.51 -10.89
CA GLN A 463 13.82 16.68 -11.28
C GLN A 463 12.36 16.28 -11.59
N LYS A 464 12.15 15.17 -12.31
CA LYS A 464 10.80 14.68 -12.65
C LYS A 464 9.95 14.31 -11.44
N ILE A 465 10.56 13.78 -10.37
CA ILE A 465 9.83 13.35 -9.16
C ILE A 465 9.84 14.40 -8.04
N LEU A 466 10.67 15.44 -8.15
CA LEU A 466 10.82 16.48 -7.10
C LEU A 466 9.50 17.16 -6.71
N PRO A 467 8.60 17.55 -7.63
CA PRO A 467 7.32 18.18 -7.29
C PRO A 467 6.46 17.31 -6.37
N PHE A 468 6.48 15.99 -6.57
CA PHE A 468 5.70 15.04 -5.76
C PHE A 468 6.31 14.73 -4.39
N LEU A 469 7.59 15.06 -4.19
CA LEU A 469 8.29 14.89 -2.91
C LEU A 469 8.02 16.02 -1.90
N GLU A 470 7.36 17.10 -2.30
CA GLU A 470 7.18 18.28 -1.45
C GLU A 470 6.42 17.97 -0.15
N HIS A 471 5.47 17.05 -0.22
CA HIS A 471 4.67 16.62 0.91
C HIS A 471 5.27 15.45 1.73
N ASP A 472 6.39 14.86 1.28
CA ASP A 472 7.14 13.84 2.04
C ASP A 472 8.57 14.32 2.30
N LEU A 473 8.71 15.19 3.30
CA LEU A 473 9.97 15.82 3.66
C LEU A 473 11.09 14.79 3.93
N MET A 474 10.75 13.62 4.46
CA MET A 474 11.72 12.56 4.75
C MET A 474 12.29 11.99 3.46
N LEU A 475 11.44 11.59 2.50
CA LEU A 475 11.87 11.07 1.20
C LEU A 475 12.64 12.13 0.41
N LYS A 476 12.13 13.39 0.42
CA LYS A 476 12.80 14.54 -0.21
C LYS A 476 14.22 14.71 0.32
N THR A 477 14.40 14.69 1.64
CA THR A 477 15.71 14.89 2.28
C THR A 477 16.68 13.76 1.94
N ILE A 478 16.24 12.50 2.00
CA ILE A 478 17.09 11.34 1.71
C ILE A 478 17.52 11.35 0.23
N LEU A 479 16.57 11.51 -0.69
CA LEU A 479 16.88 11.46 -2.11
C LEU A 479 17.74 12.66 -2.52
N ARG A 480 17.47 13.86 -1.99
CA ARG A 480 18.31 15.04 -2.21
C ARG A 480 19.74 14.84 -1.75
N ALA A 481 19.94 14.29 -0.55
CA ALA A 481 21.27 14.03 -0.01
C ALA A 481 22.06 13.05 -0.89
N LYS A 482 21.45 11.92 -1.25
CA LYS A 482 22.08 10.90 -2.12
C LYS A 482 22.36 11.44 -3.53
N THR A 483 21.40 12.16 -4.12
CA THR A 483 21.60 12.75 -5.46
C THR A 483 22.71 13.79 -5.42
N ALA A 484 22.79 14.62 -4.39
CA ALA A 484 23.87 15.58 -4.23
C ALA A 484 25.22 14.90 -4.09
N GLU A 485 25.34 13.85 -3.28
CA GLU A 485 26.54 13.04 -3.14
C GLU A 485 26.97 12.42 -4.47
N ALA A 486 26.05 11.79 -5.19
CA ALA A 486 26.29 11.20 -6.51
C ALA A 486 26.77 12.22 -7.54
N LEU A 487 26.14 13.42 -7.57
CA LEU A 487 26.52 14.49 -8.51
C LEU A 487 27.81 15.21 -8.15
N VAL A 488 28.26 15.16 -6.90
CA VAL A 488 29.62 15.60 -6.51
C VAL A 488 30.66 14.64 -7.07
N MET A 489 30.40 13.33 -7.02
CA MET A 489 31.32 12.31 -7.54
C MET A 489 31.34 12.28 -9.07
N ALA A 490 30.18 12.48 -9.70
CA ALA A 490 30.00 12.48 -11.15
C ALA A 490 29.01 13.59 -11.56
N PRO A 491 29.46 14.83 -11.87
CA PRO A 491 28.59 15.93 -12.20
C PRO A 491 27.73 15.65 -13.44
N ALA A 492 26.45 15.99 -13.36
CA ALA A 492 25.52 15.89 -14.49
C ALA A 492 25.89 16.91 -15.59
N ARG A 493 25.75 16.51 -16.84
CA ARG A 493 26.11 17.30 -18.03
C ARG A 493 24.91 17.93 -18.72
N LEU A 494 23.71 17.42 -18.46
CA LEU A 494 22.45 17.86 -19.10
C LEU A 494 21.79 19.09 -18.45
N SER A 495 22.48 19.84 -17.62
CA SER A 495 21.88 20.86 -16.75
C SER A 495 21.30 22.12 -17.45
N VAL A 496 21.38 22.27 -18.76
CA VAL A 496 20.96 23.52 -19.41
C VAL A 496 19.76 23.37 -20.37
N GLY A 497 19.50 22.21 -20.91
CA GLY A 497 18.47 22.03 -21.95
C GLY A 497 17.11 21.57 -21.45
N LEU A 498 17.05 20.90 -20.28
CA LEU A 498 15.77 20.40 -19.70
C LEU A 498 15.11 21.40 -18.75
N VAL A 499 15.87 22.26 -18.10
CA VAL A 499 15.38 23.29 -17.17
C VAL A 499 14.50 24.32 -17.88
N VAL A 500 14.85 24.71 -19.12
CA VAL A 500 14.10 25.75 -19.86
C VAL A 500 12.70 25.31 -20.31
N ARG A 501 12.41 24.00 -20.39
CA ARG A 501 11.05 23.53 -20.68
C ARG A 501 10.17 23.34 -19.45
N LEU A 502 10.77 23.25 -18.26
CA LEU A 502 10.03 23.06 -17.00
C LEU A 502 9.59 24.40 -16.38
N ASP A 503 10.36 25.48 -16.58
CA ASP A 503 10.01 26.81 -16.07
C ASP A 503 8.77 27.41 -16.76
N VAL A 504 8.45 26.99 -17.98
CA VAL A 504 7.25 27.43 -18.71
C VAL A 504 5.98 26.73 -18.20
N GLU A 505 6.11 25.53 -17.61
CA GLU A 505 4.97 24.81 -17.03
C GLU A 505 4.64 25.25 -15.59
N GLU A 506 5.59 25.78 -14.82
CA GLU A 506 5.35 26.37 -13.49
C GLU A 506 4.51 27.64 -13.55
N GLU A 507 4.68 28.49 -14.59
CA GLU A 507 3.85 29.68 -14.80
C GLU A 507 2.39 29.29 -15.10
N ILE A 508 2.14 28.21 -15.85
CA ILE A 508 0.78 27.77 -16.20
C ILE A 508 0.04 27.18 -14.98
N ILE A 509 0.75 26.53 -14.06
CA ILE A 509 0.15 25.97 -12.85
C ILE A 509 -0.22 27.07 -11.85
N SER A 510 0.55 28.13 -11.76
CA SER A 510 0.25 29.29 -10.90
C SER A 510 -0.95 30.10 -11.43
N GLU A 511 -1.06 30.29 -12.74
CA GLU A 511 -2.20 30.98 -13.36
C GLU A 511 -3.52 30.18 -13.29
N GLN A 512 -3.46 28.84 -13.29
CA GLN A 512 -4.66 28.02 -13.13
C GLN A 512 -5.12 27.92 -11.67
N ALA A 513 -4.24 28.06 -10.70
CA ALA A 513 -4.59 28.10 -9.27
C ALA A 513 -5.31 29.41 -8.92
N ASP A 514 -4.93 30.53 -9.54
CA ASP A 514 -5.55 31.84 -9.29
C ASP A 514 -6.94 32.01 -9.96
N HIS A 515 -7.31 31.14 -10.91
CA HIS A 515 -8.63 31.16 -11.55
C HIS A 515 -9.70 30.33 -10.81
N PHE A 516 -9.34 29.64 -9.72
CA PHE A 516 -10.24 28.83 -8.90
C PHE A 516 -10.50 29.38 -7.47
N HIS A 517 -10.12 30.63 -7.22
CA HIS A 517 -10.46 31.33 -5.96
C HIS A 517 -11.72 32.20 -6.08
#